data_741192a8ad3852deaab02e6bad835013
#
_entry.id   741192a8ad3852deaab02e6bad835013
#
_cell.length_a   1.000
_cell.length_b   1.000
_cell.length_c   1.000
_cell.angle_alpha   90.00
_cell.angle_beta   90.00
_cell.angle_gamma   90.00
#
_symmetry.space_group_name_H-M   'P 1'
#
loop_
_entity.id
_entity.type
_entity.pdbx_description
1 polymer ?
#
loop_
_entity_poly.entity_id
_entity_poly.type
_entity_poly.pdbx_seq_one_letter_code
_entity_poly.pdbx_strand_id
1 'polypeptide(L)'
;MGLDLQVVELPGSTRTALEAAQAVGCQVGQIVKSLIFKAKRSQRPIMVVASGQNRVDERLVEALIGEPLGKADADFVREHTGFVIGGVPPLGHTERLDTYIDEDLLQYDEIWAAAGTPHAVFSLTPGDLVQMTGGKVASIKQASAQ
;
A
#
# COMPACT_ATOMS: atom_id res chain seq x y z
N MET A 1 -1.44 -9.99 16.76
CA MET A 1 -0.41 -10.33 15.79
C MET A 1 1.00 -10.41 16.36
N GLY A 2 1.23 -10.07 17.57
CA GLY A 2 2.54 -10.19 18.20
C GLY A 2 3.60 -9.21 17.71
N LEU A 3 3.21 -8.22 16.90
CA LEU A 3 4.12 -7.18 16.43
C LEU A 3 3.94 -5.93 17.29
N ASP A 4 5.06 -5.39 17.73
CA ASP A 4 5.07 -4.16 18.54
C ASP A 4 5.18 -2.96 17.59
N LEU A 5 4.03 -2.53 17.07
CA LEU A 5 3.96 -1.44 16.11
C LEU A 5 3.65 -0.12 16.82
N GLN A 6 4.47 0.89 16.57
CA GLN A 6 4.25 2.22 17.10
C GLN A 6 3.55 3.08 16.06
N VAL A 7 2.37 3.59 16.42
CA VAL A 7 1.62 4.50 15.57
C VAL A 7 2.04 5.93 15.90
N VAL A 8 2.37 6.68 14.87
CA VAL A 8 2.73 8.11 14.98
C VAL A 8 1.65 8.94 14.32
N GLU A 9 1.09 9.89 15.08
CA GLU A 9 0.16 10.86 14.52
C GLU A 9 0.95 12.01 13.92
N LEU A 10 0.58 12.41 12.71
CA LEU A 10 1.27 13.47 11.98
C LEU A 10 0.51 14.79 12.13
N PRO A 11 1.23 15.92 12.23
CA PRO A 11 0.58 17.23 12.27
C PRO A 11 -0.07 17.52 10.91
N GLY A 12 -1.37 17.80 10.95
CA GLY A 12 -2.11 18.10 9.73
C GLY A 12 -2.33 16.88 8.85
N SER A 13 -2.84 17.11 7.65
CA SER A 13 -3.14 16.07 6.69
C SER A 13 -1.91 15.76 5.84
N THR A 14 -1.46 14.50 5.83
CA THR A 14 -0.38 14.04 4.96
C THR A 14 -1.00 13.32 3.78
N ARG A 15 -1.30 14.06 2.72
CA ARG A 15 -1.98 13.53 1.55
C ARG A 15 -1.03 12.86 0.55
N THR A 16 0.24 13.19 0.60
CA THR A 16 1.23 12.66 -0.34
C THR A 16 2.32 11.90 0.40
N ALA A 17 2.98 11.00 -0.33
CA ALA A 17 4.13 10.27 0.22
C ALA A 17 5.26 11.23 0.61
N LEU A 18 5.46 12.30 -0.16
CA LEU A 18 6.47 13.30 0.14
C LEU A 18 6.19 13.99 1.48
N GLU A 19 4.95 14.42 1.71
CA GLU A 19 4.57 15.05 2.97
C GLU A 19 4.75 14.11 4.16
N ALA A 20 4.37 12.85 3.99
CA ALA A 20 4.56 11.85 5.05
C ALA A 20 6.03 11.62 5.33
N ALA A 21 6.86 11.52 4.31
CA ALA A 21 8.31 11.32 4.46
C ALA A 21 8.95 12.49 5.19
N GLN A 22 8.57 13.71 4.87
CA GLN A 22 9.07 14.90 5.54
C GLN A 22 8.67 14.93 7.01
N ALA A 23 7.44 14.51 7.31
CA ALA A 23 6.92 14.54 8.68
C ALA A 23 7.63 13.54 9.60
N VAL A 24 7.99 12.36 9.08
CA VAL A 24 8.69 11.34 9.89
C VAL A 24 10.21 11.36 9.71
N GLY A 25 10.72 12.16 8.78
CA GLY A 25 12.15 12.31 8.55
C GLY A 25 12.80 11.14 7.81
N CYS A 26 12.10 10.56 6.84
CA CYS A 26 12.64 9.46 6.03
C CYS A 26 12.61 9.81 4.54
N GLN A 27 13.07 8.86 3.71
CA GLN A 27 13.01 9.00 2.26
C GLN A 27 11.62 8.69 1.75
N VAL A 28 11.22 9.33 0.65
CA VAL A 28 9.91 9.09 0.02
C VAL A 28 9.71 7.60 -0.32
N GLY A 29 10.77 6.92 -0.75
CA GLY A 29 10.72 5.50 -1.07
C GLY A 29 10.38 4.61 0.10
N GLN A 30 10.59 5.07 1.34
CA GLN A 30 10.25 4.33 2.55
C GLN A 30 8.77 4.46 2.94
N ILE A 31 8.02 5.34 2.28
CA ILE A 31 6.59 5.48 2.52
C ILE A 31 5.85 4.43 1.71
N VAL A 32 4.99 3.69 2.39
CA VAL A 32 4.18 2.62 1.78
C VAL A 32 2.86 3.21 1.31
N LYS A 33 2.54 3.00 0.04
CA LYS A 33 1.22 3.33 -0.51
C LYS A 33 0.43 2.05 -0.69
N SER A 34 -0.70 1.94 0.01
CA SER A 34 -1.61 0.81 -0.16
C SER A 34 -2.74 1.24 -1.10
N LEU A 35 -2.71 0.70 -2.31
CA LEU A 35 -3.66 1.07 -3.37
C LEU A 35 -4.61 -0.08 -3.61
N ILE A 36 -5.90 0.23 -3.72
CA ILE A 36 -6.92 -0.76 -4.00
C ILE A 36 -7.38 -0.61 -5.45
N PHE A 37 -7.35 -1.71 -6.17
CA PHE A 37 -7.87 -1.81 -7.52
C PHE A 37 -9.00 -2.82 -7.56
N LYS A 38 -9.79 -2.77 -8.60
CA LYS A 38 -10.89 -3.71 -8.83
C LYS A 38 -10.55 -4.57 -10.04
N ALA A 39 -10.54 -5.88 -9.87
CA ALA A 39 -10.38 -6.79 -11.00
C ALA A 39 -11.68 -6.77 -11.81
N LYS A 40 -11.61 -6.43 -13.10
CA LYS A 40 -12.83 -6.12 -13.88
C LYS A 40 -13.76 -7.30 -14.13
N ARG A 41 -13.22 -8.52 -14.23
CA ARG A 41 -14.03 -9.71 -14.48
C ARG A 41 -14.63 -10.27 -13.22
N SER A 42 -13.80 -10.52 -12.21
CA SER A 42 -14.23 -11.15 -10.98
C SER A 42 -14.83 -10.18 -9.98
N GLN A 43 -14.63 -8.86 -10.19
CA GLN A 43 -15.08 -7.81 -9.28
C GLN A 43 -14.41 -7.88 -7.90
N ARG A 44 -13.28 -8.60 -7.77
CA ARG A 44 -12.59 -8.76 -6.51
C ARG A 44 -11.63 -7.60 -6.24
N PRO A 45 -11.39 -7.27 -4.97
CA PRO A 45 -10.42 -6.23 -4.62
C PRO A 45 -9.00 -6.76 -4.73
N ILE A 46 -8.12 -5.93 -5.29
CA ILE A 46 -6.68 -6.22 -5.40
C ILE A 46 -5.95 -5.10 -4.67
N MET A 47 -5.10 -5.45 -3.70
CA MET A 47 -4.26 -4.47 -3.03
C MET A 47 -2.86 -4.50 -3.60
N VAL A 48 -2.34 -3.31 -3.95
CA VAL A 48 -0.95 -3.15 -4.37
C VAL A 48 -0.27 -2.26 -3.34
N VAL A 49 0.79 -2.77 -2.74
CA VAL A 49 1.56 -2.07 -1.72
C VAL A 49 2.84 -1.58 -2.37
N ALA A 50 2.90 -0.29 -2.66
CA ALA A 50 3.98 0.30 -3.46
C ALA A 50 4.85 1.25 -2.65
N SER A 51 6.12 1.37 -3.06
CA SER A 51 7.01 2.41 -2.55
C SER A 51 6.50 3.79 -2.99
N GLY A 52 6.57 4.77 -2.08
CA GLY A 52 6.04 6.11 -2.33
C GLY A 52 6.67 6.85 -3.50
N GLN A 53 7.86 6.46 -3.93
CA GLN A 53 8.54 7.04 -5.08
C GLN A 53 8.14 6.41 -6.42
N ASN A 54 7.43 5.28 -6.39
CA ASN A 54 7.08 4.52 -7.58
C ASN A 54 5.63 4.74 -7.99
N ARG A 55 5.37 4.59 -9.29
CA ARG A 55 4.01 4.46 -9.82
C ARG A 55 3.76 3.02 -10.19
N VAL A 56 2.59 2.53 -9.85
CA VAL A 56 2.20 1.16 -10.20
C VAL A 56 1.95 1.07 -11.70
N ASP A 57 2.55 0.04 -12.31
CA ASP A 57 2.25 -0.31 -13.68
C ASP A 57 1.10 -1.32 -13.66
N GLU A 58 -0.10 -0.86 -13.99
CA GLU A 58 -1.29 -1.69 -13.95
C GLU A 58 -1.20 -2.90 -14.87
N ARG A 59 -0.46 -2.78 -15.99
CA ARG A 59 -0.27 -3.90 -16.92
C ARG A 59 0.48 -5.05 -16.27
N LEU A 60 1.48 -4.73 -15.44
CA LEU A 60 2.23 -5.76 -14.72
C LEU A 60 1.32 -6.47 -13.70
N VAL A 61 0.48 -5.71 -13.02
CA VAL A 61 -0.46 -6.31 -12.07
C VAL A 61 -1.51 -7.15 -12.80
N GLU A 62 -2.03 -6.68 -13.93
CA GLU A 62 -2.96 -7.44 -14.75
C GLU A 62 -2.38 -8.78 -15.17
N ALA A 63 -1.10 -8.80 -15.54
CA ALA A 63 -0.42 -10.04 -15.90
C ALA A 63 -0.34 -11.02 -14.73
N LEU A 64 -0.17 -10.50 -13.51
CA LEU A 64 -0.09 -11.32 -12.30
C LEU A 64 -1.45 -11.91 -11.91
N ILE A 65 -2.53 -11.14 -12.04
CA ILE A 65 -3.85 -11.59 -11.63
C ILE A 65 -4.64 -12.30 -12.74
N GLY A 66 -4.21 -12.16 -13.99
CA GLY A 66 -4.85 -12.83 -15.13
C GLY A 66 -6.11 -12.16 -15.64
N GLU A 67 -6.37 -10.90 -15.28
CA GLU A 67 -7.53 -10.16 -15.77
C GLU A 67 -7.29 -8.65 -15.72
N PRO A 68 -8.09 -7.85 -16.47
CA PRO A 68 -7.92 -6.40 -16.45
C PRO A 68 -8.21 -5.76 -15.11
N LEU A 69 -7.47 -4.70 -14.79
CA LEU A 69 -7.69 -3.88 -13.62
C LEU A 69 -8.53 -2.65 -13.95
N GLY A 70 -9.34 -2.24 -12.98
CA GLY A 70 -10.06 -0.98 -13.03
C GLY A 70 -9.88 -0.21 -11.73
N LYS A 71 -10.33 1.03 -11.74
CA LYS A 71 -10.33 1.86 -10.54
C LYS A 71 -11.37 1.33 -9.55
N ALA A 72 -10.99 1.32 -8.28
CA ALA A 72 -11.91 1.09 -7.18
C ALA A 72 -12.40 2.46 -6.69
N ASP A 73 -13.70 2.67 -6.67
CA ASP A 73 -14.24 3.91 -6.13
C ASP A 73 -14.26 3.88 -4.59
N ALA A 74 -14.62 5.01 -3.98
CA ALA A 74 -14.59 5.13 -2.52
C ALA A 74 -15.49 4.11 -1.82
N ASP A 75 -16.66 3.82 -2.38
CA ASP A 75 -17.59 2.87 -1.79
C ASP A 75 -17.03 1.46 -1.87
N PHE A 76 -16.44 1.08 -3.00
CA PHE A 76 -15.79 -0.21 -3.17
C PHE A 76 -14.65 -0.39 -2.16
N VAL A 77 -13.79 0.62 -2.00
CA VAL A 77 -12.68 0.56 -1.06
C VAL A 77 -13.21 0.38 0.38
N ARG A 78 -14.19 1.18 0.76
CA ARG A 78 -14.76 1.08 2.11
C ARG A 78 -15.43 -0.26 2.36
N GLU A 79 -16.16 -0.78 1.38
CA GLU A 79 -16.86 -2.05 1.49
C GLU A 79 -15.89 -3.22 1.72
N HIS A 80 -14.79 -3.24 0.96
CA HIS A 80 -13.85 -4.37 0.99
C HIS A 80 -12.72 -4.22 2.00
N THR A 81 -12.39 -3.02 2.43
CA THR A 81 -11.30 -2.82 3.39
C THR A 81 -11.77 -2.34 4.76
N GLY A 82 -12.89 -1.65 4.82
CA GLY A 82 -13.35 -0.98 6.03
C GLY A 82 -12.70 0.39 6.25
N PHE A 83 -11.86 0.85 5.32
CA PHE A 83 -11.13 2.11 5.45
C PHE A 83 -11.43 3.03 4.28
N VAL A 84 -11.15 4.33 4.45
CA VAL A 84 -11.32 5.32 3.39
C VAL A 84 -10.06 5.39 2.52
N ILE A 85 -10.22 5.81 1.27
CA ILE A 85 -9.09 6.05 0.37
C ILE A 85 -8.12 7.03 1.02
N GLY A 86 -6.83 6.73 0.94
CA GLY A 86 -5.77 7.53 1.54
C GLY A 86 -5.41 7.12 2.95
N GLY A 87 -6.29 6.37 3.64
CA GLY A 87 -6.03 5.87 4.97
C GLY A 87 -5.96 4.35 5.07
N VAL A 88 -5.93 3.65 3.92
CA VAL A 88 -5.94 2.18 3.91
C VAL A 88 -4.61 1.64 4.43
N PRO A 89 -4.61 0.92 5.56
CA PRO A 89 -3.40 0.25 6.03
C PRO A 89 -3.18 -1.04 5.25
N PRO A 90 -1.98 -1.64 5.32
CA PRO A 90 -1.72 -2.90 4.62
C PRO A 90 -2.38 -4.11 5.27
N LEU A 91 -3.05 -3.95 6.40
CA LEU A 91 -3.71 -5.04 7.13
C LEU A 91 -4.93 -4.50 7.89
N GLY A 92 -5.67 -5.39 8.52
CA GLY A 92 -6.85 -5.01 9.31
C GLY A 92 -8.11 -4.79 8.48
N HIS A 93 -8.13 -5.30 7.26
CA HIS A 93 -9.26 -5.15 6.34
C HIS A 93 -10.44 -6.03 6.72
N THR A 94 -11.64 -5.67 6.24
CA THR A 94 -12.85 -6.45 6.52
C THR A 94 -12.82 -7.83 5.88
N GLU A 95 -12.02 -7.99 4.81
CA GLU A 95 -11.81 -9.27 4.17
C GLU A 95 -10.36 -9.41 3.75
N ARG A 96 -9.93 -10.65 3.47
CA ARG A 96 -8.58 -10.89 2.99
C ARG A 96 -8.48 -10.48 1.54
N LEU A 97 -7.49 -9.63 1.22
CA LEU A 97 -7.28 -9.12 -0.12
C LEU A 97 -6.13 -9.85 -0.81
N ASP A 98 -6.25 -10.03 -2.13
CA ASP A 98 -5.10 -10.43 -2.94
C ASP A 98 -4.11 -9.27 -2.96
N THR A 99 -2.91 -9.50 -2.47
CA THR A 99 -1.93 -8.44 -2.23
C THR A 99 -0.65 -8.67 -3.01
N TYR A 100 -0.16 -7.62 -3.66
CA TYR A 100 1.12 -7.61 -4.37
C TYR A 100 1.99 -6.51 -3.80
N ILE A 101 3.25 -6.82 -3.52
CA ILE A 101 4.18 -5.94 -2.81
C ILE A 101 5.30 -5.54 -3.75
N ASP A 102 5.52 -4.22 -3.86
CA ASP A 102 6.60 -3.64 -4.63
C ASP A 102 7.96 -4.12 -4.08
N GLU A 103 8.74 -4.75 -4.92
CA GLU A 103 10.05 -5.28 -4.53
C GLU A 103 11.00 -4.19 -4.03
N ASP A 104 10.81 -2.94 -4.47
CA ASP A 104 11.66 -1.83 -4.05
C ASP A 104 11.54 -1.52 -2.56
N LEU A 105 10.44 -1.91 -1.92
CA LEU A 105 10.30 -1.74 -0.48
C LEU A 105 11.28 -2.61 0.31
N LEU A 106 11.73 -3.71 -0.26
CA LEU A 106 12.62 -4.66 0.42
C LEU A 106 14.06 -4.15 0.57
N GLN A 107 14.41 -3.05 -0.11
CA GLN A 107 15.75 -2.48 0.01
C GLN A 107 15.95 -1.68 1.31
N TYR A 108 14.90 -1.38 2.02
CA TYR A 108 14.96 -0.58 3.25
C TYR A 108 14.90 -1.45 4.50
N ASP A 109 15.48 -0.95 5.59
CA ASP A 109 15.37 -1.61 6.91
C ASP A 109 14.07 -1.23 7.61
N GLU A 110 13.54 -0.06 7.31
CA GLU A 110 12.31 0.46 7.91
C GLU A 110 11.47 1.14 6.85
N ILE A 111 10.17 0.88 6.89
CA ILE A 111 9.17 1.51 6.02
C ILE A 111 8.01 2.01 6.87
N TRP A 112 7.22 2.94 6.33
CA TRP A 112 6.14 3.60 7.05
C TRP A 112 4.83 3.46 6.28
N ALA A 113 3.79 2.96 6.94
CA ALA A 113 2.48 2.69 6.33
C ALA A 113 1.37 3.43 7.05
N ALA A 114 0.25 3.66 6.35
CA ALA A 114 -0.93 4.27 6.96
C ALA A 114 -1.49 3.37 8.06
N ALA A 115 -1.95 4.01 9.14
CA ALA A 115 -2.46 3.33 10.33
C ALA A 115 -3.98 3.44 10.47
N GLY A 116 -4.70 3.50 9.33
CA GLY A 116 -6.17 3.53 9.32
C GLY A 116 -6.76 4.92 9.08
N THR A 117 -5.95 5.95 9.15
CA THR A 117 -6.36 7.33 8.83
C THR A 117 -5.26 8.03 8.04
N PRO A 118 -5.59 9.11 7.29
CA PRO A 118 -4.57 9.87 6.56
C PRO A 118 -3.59 10.62 7.46
N HIS A 119 -3.84 10.66 8.76
CA HIS A 119 -3.02 11.42 9.72
C HIS A 119 -2.13 10.56 10.58
N ALA A 120 -2.21 9.25 10.47
CA ALA A 120 -1.44 8.35 11.32
C ALA A 120 -0.66 7.35 10.47
N VAL A 121 0.57 7.11 10.86
CA VAL A 121 1.44 6.11 10.21
C VAL A 121 2.10 5.25 11.27
N PHE A 122 2.56 4.08 10.86
CA PHE A 122 3.36 3.22 11.73
C PHE A 122 4.56 2.69 10.96
N SER A 123 5.65 2.42 11.68
CA SER A 123 6.84 1.85 11.07
C SER A 123 6.82 0.33 11.19
N LEU A 124 7.40 -0.34 10.20
CA LEU A 124 7.55 -1.78 10.19
C LEU A 124 8.73 -2.14 9.29
N THR A 125 9.18 -3.39 9.37
CA THR A 125 10.17 -3.88 8.42
C THR A 125 9.48 -4.43 7.18
N PRO A 126 10.16 -4.44 6.02
CA PRO A 126 9.60 -5.08 4.83
C PRO A 126 9.25 -6.55 5.04
N GLY A 127 10.05 -7.27 5.83
CA GLY A 127 9.74 -8.67 6.17
C GLY A 127 8.43 -8.81 6.93
N ASP A 128 8.16 -7.91 7.87
CA ASP A 128 6.90 -7.87 8.61
C ASP A 128 5.73 -7.60 7.66
N LEU A 129 5.91 -6.69 6.71
CA LEU A 129 4.88 -6.38 5.73
C LEU A 129 4.47 -7.62 4.92
N VAL A 130 5.46 -8.37 4.42
CA VAL A 130 5.21 -9.60 3.66
C VAL A 130 4.48 -10.62 4.52
N GLN A 131 4.94 -10.82 5.75
CA GLN A 131 4.35 -11.79 6.67
C GLN A 131 2.92 -11.43 7.07
N MET A 132 2.67 -10.16 7.38
CA MET A 132 1.36 -9.70 7.83
C MET A 132 0.30 -9.74 6.72
N THR A 133 0.68 -9.43 5.50
CA THR A 133 -0.26 -9.38 4.37
C THR A 133 -0.42 -10.70 3.65
N GLY A 134 0.57 -11.58 3.75
CA GLY A 134 0.63 -12.78 2.91
C GLY A 134 0.81 -12.45 1.43
N GLY A 135 1.25 -11.23 1.12
CA GLY A 135 1.36 -10.74 -0.24
C GLY A 135 2.53 -11.33 -1.00
N LYS A 136 2.46 -11.22 -2.32
CA LYS A 136 3.53 -11.67 -3.21
C LYS A 136 4.40 -10.48 -3.61
N VAL A 137 5.70 -10.62 -3.43
CA VAL A 137 6.66 -9.60 -3.87
C VAL A 137 6.82 -9.70 -5.38
N ALA A 138 6.72 -8.59 -6.07
CA ALA A 138 6.79 -8.56 -7.52
C ALA A 138 7.29 -7.22 -8.04
N SER A 139 7.73 -7.21 -9.29
CA SER A 139 8.06 -5.98 -10.01
C SER A 139 6.78 -5.41 -10.58
N ILE A 140 6.28 -4.33 -9.97
CA ILE A 140 4.98 -3.74 -10.31
C ILE A 140 5.07 -2.25 -10.60
N LYS A 141 6.28 -1.70 -10.63
CA LYS A 141 6.47 -0.26 -10.89
C LYS A 141 6.60 0.03 -12.37
N GLN A 142 6.16 1.23 -12.75
CA GLN A 142 6.41 1.73 -14.10
C GLN A 142 7.90 1.96 -14.29
N ALA A 143 8.39 1.63 -15.49
CA ALA A 143 9.77 1.91 -15.85
C ALA A 143 10.01 3.42 -15.79
N SER A 144 11.18 3.81 -15.25
CA SER A 144 11.55 5.21 -15.22
C SER A 144 11.65 5.76 -16.64
N ALA A 145 10.99 6.90 -16.89
CA ALA A 145 11.19 7.61 -18.14
C ALA A 145 12.58 8.21 -18.13
N GLN A 146 13.36 7.87 -19.11
CA GLN A 146 14.71 8.37 -19.27
C GLN A 146 14.73 9.53 -20.26
#